data_ced65406852e85616f02f3d35ba04eb7
#
_entry.id   ced65406852e85616f02f3d35ba04eb7
#
_cell.length_a   1.000
_cell.length_b   1.000
_cell.length_c   1.000
_cell.angle_alpha   90.00
_cell.angle_beta   90.00
_cell.angle_gamma   90.00
#
_symmetry.space_group_name_H-M   'P 1'
#
loop_
_entity.id
_entity.type
_entity.pdbx_description
1 polymer ?
#
loop_
_entity_poly.entity_id
_entity_poly.type
_entity_poly.pdbx_seq_one_letter_code
_entity_poly.pdbx_strand_id
1 'polypeptide(L)'
;MAPVDTFLITWYIIFAFTAMSFEPLYYFGCEWSITCPAGASSRPLAAIGRVWSIYVTWDPLFHSPPLWLRVLCYMEVFVFGPLYGLTAYGLLWRKRWLPPLAYCFSGALIYSTIVYFLMEVLENAPDTNFLAVFLVNIPWTVIPIVLVSRMRGISQSSHNAKYE
;
A
#
# COMPACT_ATOMS: atom_id res chain seq x y z
N MET A 1 11.97 21.40 5.74
CA MET A 1 11.19 20.17 5.90
C MET A 1 12.00 19.22 6.75
N ALA A 2 11.40 18.53 7.74
CA ALA A 2 12.16 17.56 8.55
C ALA A 2 12.52 16.35 7.67
N PRO A 3 13.66 15.65 7.91
CA PRO A 3 14.04 14.47 7.14
C PRO A 3 12.95 13.37 7.14
N VAL A 4 12.25 13.20 8.26
CA VAL A 4 11.13 12.26 8.37
C VAL A 4 9.96 12.62 7.46
N ASP A 5 9.70 13.91 7.23
CA ASP A 5 8.63 14.34 6.33
C ASP A 5 8.98 13.95 4.87
N THR A 6 10.24 14.16 4.46
CA THR A 6 10.74 13.76 3.14
C THR A 6 10.62 12.25 2.95
N PHE A 7 11.04 11.48 3.95
CA PHE A 7 10.94 10.02 3.94
C PHE A 7 9.48 9.56 3.76
N LEU A 8 8.56 10.10 4.56
CA LEU A 8 7.14 9.77 4.47
C LEU A 8 6.53 10.16 3.12
N ILE A 9 6.82 11.38 2.61
CA ILE A 9 6.33 11.83 1.31
C ILE A 9 6.80 10.86 0.21
N THR A 10 8.07 10.48 0.22
CA THR A 10 8.62 9.54 -0.77
C THR A 10 7.87 8.22 -0.76
N TRP A 11 7.66 7.63 0.42
CA TRP A 11 6.93 6.36 0.54
C TRP A 11 5.46 6.48 0.10
N TYR A 12 4.76 7.54 0.48
CA TYR A 12 3.37 7.72 0.07
C TYR A 12 3.22 8.02 -1.42
N ILE A 13 4.21 8.62 -2.08
CA ILE A 13 4.25 8.74 -3.54
C ILE A 13 4.46 7.36 -4.19
N ILE A 14 5.37 6.53 -3.64
CA ILE A 14 5.58 5.15 -4.12
C ILE A 14 4.29 4.35 -3.98
N PHE A 15 3.64 4.36 -2.81
CA PHE A 15 2.38 3.66 -2.60
C PHE A 15 1.28 4.15 -3.54
N ALA A 16 1.12 5.47 -3.71
CA ALA A 16 0.15 6.03 -4.65
C ALA A 16 0.41 5.57 -6.09
N PHE A 17 1.68 5.59 -6.51
CA PHE A 17 2.06 5.12 -7.85
C PHE A 17 1.76 3.62 -8.01
N THR A 18 2.14 2.79 -7.03
CA THR A 18 1.87 1.34 -7.06
C THR A 18 0.38 1.07 -7.16
N ALA A 19 -0.41 1.61 -6.23
CA ALA A 19 -1.84 1.36 -6.15
C ALA A 19 -2.64 1.95 -7.33
N MET A 20 -2.27 3.13 -7.83
CA MET A 20 -3.07 3.83 -8.86
C MET A 20 -2.60 3.60 -10.30
N SER A 21 -1.40 3.07 -10.50
CA SER A 21 -0.85 2.86 -11.84
C SER A 21 -0.43 1.41 -12.07
N PHE A 22 0.36 0.86 -11.17
CA PHE A 22 0.98 -0.44 -11.34
C PHE A 22 -0.01 -1.60 -11.12
N GLU A 23 -0.72 -1.59 -10.01
CA GLU A 23 -1.69 -2.64 -9.65
C GLU A 23 -2.90 -2.70 -10.60
N PRO A 24 -3.54 -1.58 -10.97
CA PRO A 24 -4.65 -1.62 -11.93
C PRO A 24 -4.28 -2.23 -13.28
N LEU A 25 -3.04 -2.01 -13.76
CA LEU A 25 -2.58 -2.62 -14.99
C LEU A 25 -2.52 -4.15 -14.89
N TYR A 26 -2.14 -4.68 -13.72
CA TYR A 26 -2.18 -6.12 -13.49
C TYR A 26 -3.61 -6.64 -13.32
N TYR A 27 -4.43 -6.00 -12.46
CA TYR A 27 -5.78 -6.50 -12.16
C TYR A 27 -6.72 -6.42 -13.34
N PHE A 28 -6.70 -5.32 -14.08
CA PHE A 28 -7.63 -5.08 -15.20
C PHE A 28 -7.01 -5.32 -16.56
N GLY A 29 -5.70 -5.09 -16.71
CA GLY A 29 -5.02 -5.28 -17.98
C GLY A 29 -4.55 -6.71 -18.21
N CYS A 30 -4.11 -7.40 -17.17
CA CYS A 30 -3.64 -8.79 -17.24
C CYS A 30 -4.65 -9.81 -16.68
N GLU A 31 -5.83 -9.37 -16.23
CA GLU A 31 -6.91 -10.23 -15.69
C GLU A 31 -6.40 -11.23 -14.64
N TRP A 32 -5.51 -10.80 -13.77
CA TRP A 32 -4.83 -11.62 -12.77
C TRP A 32 -3.94 -12.73 -13.34
N SER A 33 -3.57 -12.63 -14.61
CA SER A 33 -2.74 -13.63 -15.28
C SER A 33 -1.28 -13.16 -15.34
N ILE A 34 -0.36 -14.02 -14.89
CA ILE A 34 1.09 -13.78 -14.96
C ILE A 34 1.56 -13.57 -16.41
N THR A 35 0.93 -14.25 -17.35
CA THR A 35 1.32 -14.22 -18.77
C THR A 35 0.73 -13.03 -19.52
N CYS A 36 -0.19 -12.29 -18.95
CA CYS A 36 -1.04 -11.30 -19.59
C CYS A 36 -1.62 -11.80 -20.93
N PRO A 37 -2.90 -11.62 -21.26
CA PRO A 37 -3.48 -12.11 -22.50
C PRO A 37 -2.67 -11.67 -23.72
N ALA A 38 -2.55 -12.54 -24.73
CA ALA A 38 -1.70 -12.34 -25.91
C ALA A 38 -2.03 -11.09 -26.75
N GLY A 39 -3.19 -10.43 -26.51
CA GLY A 39 -3.57 -9.14 -27.10
C GLY A 39 -3.03 -7.91 -26.35
N ALA A 40 -2.51 -8.07 -25.14
CA ALA A 40 -1.93 -6.98 -24.34
C ALA A 40 -0.45 -6.76 -24.73
N SER A 41 -0.17 -6.60 -26.00
CA SER A 41 1.18 -6.47 -26.55
C SER A 41 1.88 -5.14 -26.24
N SER A 42 1.34 -4.30 -25.33
CA SER A 42 2.01 -3.09 -24.88
C SER A 42 3.19 -3.46 -23.97
N ARG A 43 4.37 -2.95 -24.28
CA ARG A 43 5.60 -3.18 -23.49
C ARG A 43 5.44 -2.97 -21.98
N PRO A 44 4.65 -1.99 -21.48
CA PRO A 44 4.42 -1.80 -20.05
C PRO A 44 3.74 -3.00 -19.37
N LEU A 45 2.68 -3.56 -19.99
CA LEU A 45 1.94 -4.70 -19.44
C LEU A 45 2.83 -5.96 -19.33
N ALA A 46 3.68 -6.21 -20.34
CA ALA A 46 4.62 -7.32 -20.31
C ALA A 46 5.68 -7.15 -19.21
N ALA A 47 6.11 -5.91 -18.91
CA ALA A 47 7.03 -5.63 -17.82
C ALA A 47 6.37 -5.88 -16.44
N ILE A 48 5.12 -5.44 -16.27
CA ILE A 48 4.33 -5.67 -15.06
C ILE A 48 4.12 -7.17 -14.84
N GLY A 49 3.73 -7.91 -15.87
CA GLY A 49 3.58 -9.38 -15.79
C GLY A 49 4.84 -10.09 -15.29
N ARG A 50 6.02 -9.64 -15.71
CA ARG A 50 7.30 -10.20 -15.23
C ARG A 50 7.56 -9.91 -13.74
N VAL A 51 7.27 -8.71 -13.26
CA VAL A 51 7.41 -8.38 -11.84
C VAL A 51 6.42 -9.19 -10.99
N TRP A 52 5.17 -9.27 -11.43
CA TRP A 52 4.15 -10.06 -10.74
C TRP A 52 4.45 -11.56 -10.79
N SER A 53 5.05 -12.08 -11.86
CA SER A 53 5.45 -13.50 -11.90
C SER A 53 6.48 -13.84 -10.81
N ILE A 54 7.40 -12.92 -10.48
CA ILE A 54 8.34 -13.09 -9.37
C ILE A 54 7.57 -13.09 -8.04
N TYR A 55 6.67 -12.13 -7.83
CA TYR A 55 5.89 -12.04 -6.61
C TYR A 55 5.02 -13.29 -6.40
N VAL A 56 4.35 -13.78 -7.43
CA VAL A 56 3.51 -15.00 -7.38
C VAL A 56 4.31 -16.26 -7.03
N THR A 57 5.62 -16.29 -7.29
CA THR A 57 6.47 -17.40 -6.81
C THR A 57 6.62 -17.41 -5.29
N TRP A 58 6.39 -16.26 -4.63
CA TRP A 58 6.42 -16.14 -3.16
C TRP A 58 5.03 -16.23 -2.54
N ASP A 59 4.02 -15.76 -3.26
CA ASP A 59 2.62 -15.72 -2.85
C ASP A 59 1.72 -16.34 -3.93
N PRO A 60 1.55 -17.68 -3.91
CA PRO A 60 0.76 -18.42 -4.90
C PRO A 60 -0.73 -18.03 -4.93
N LEU A 61 -1.26 -17.38 -3.87
CA LEU A 61 -2.66 -16.92 -3.85
C LEU A 61 -2.95 -15.90 -4.95
N PHE A 62 -1.96 -15.14 -5.39
CA PHE A 62 -2.11 -14.22 -6.52
C PHE A 62 -2.22 -14.91 -7.89
N HIS A 63 -1.92 -16.19 -7.98
CA HIS A 63 -2.13 -16.96 -9.20
C HIS A 63 -3.62 -17.23 -9.48
N SER A 64 -4.39 -17.47 -8.42
CA SER A 64 -5.84 -17.66 -8.48
C SER A 64 -6.48 -17.01 -7.25
N PRO A 65 -6.54 -15.66 -7.21
CA PRO A 65 -6.86 -14.95 -5.99
C PRO A 65 -8.28 -15.22 -5.52
N PRO A 66 -8.45 -15.64 -4.25
CA PRO A 66 -9.77 -15.81 -3.63
C PRO A 66 -10.50 -14.46 -3.55
N LEU A 67 -11.81 -14.51 -3.33
CA LEU A 67 -12.65 -13.29 -3.35
C LEU A 67 -12.17 -12.24 -2.35
N TRP A 68 -11.79 -12.65 -1.14
CA TRP A 68 -11.32 -11.72 -0.11
C TRP A 68 -10.06 -10.95 -0.56
N LEU A 69 -9.09 -11.64 -1.22
CA LEU A 69 -7.87 -11.01 -1.72
C LEU A 69 -8.19 -10.01 -2.84
N ARG A 70 -9.09 -10.37 -3.77
CA ARG A 70 -9.55 -9.42 -4.81
C ARG A 70 -10.19 -8.18 -4.21
N VAL A 71 -11.02 -8.34 -3.15
CA VAL A 71 -11.63 -7.20 -2.46
C VAL A 71 -10.58 -6.31 -1.82
N LEU A 72 -9.56 -6.87 -1.13
CA LEU A 72 -8.47 -6.08 -0.58
C LEU A 72 -7.70 -5.31 -1.66
N CYS A 73 -7.39 -5.95 -2.79
CA CYS A 73 -6.73 -5.30 -3.92
C CYS A 73 -7.57 -4.16 -4.53
N TYR A 74 -8.88 -4.34 -4.65
CA TYR A 74 -9.76 -3.25 -5.12
C TYR A 74 -9.82 -2.10 -4.11
N MET A 75 -9.84 -2.39 -2.81
CA MET A 75 -9.74 -1.35 -1.78
C MET A 75 -8.41 -0.61 -1.87
N GLU A 76 -7.30 -1.32 -2.14
CA GLU A 76 -5.99 -0.70 -2.35
C GLU A 76 -6.02 0.29 -3.51
N VAL A 77 -6.56 -0.10 -4.65
CA VAL A 77 -6.64 0.75 -5.85
C VAL A 77 -7.58 1.94 -5.67
N PHE A 78 -8.82 1.70 -5.24
CA PHE A 78 -9.89 2.70 -5.31
C PHE A 78 -10.03 3.55 -4.06
N VAL A 79 -9.57 3.06 -2.91
CA VAL A 79 -9.68 3.77 -1.63
C VAL A 79 -8.32 4.22 -1.13
N PHE A 80 -7.39 3.28 -0.94
CA PHE A 80 -6.09 3.61 -0.36
C PHE A 80 -5.19 4.37 -1.34
N GLY A 81 -5.21 4.05 -2.64
CA GLY A 81 -4.43 4.75 -3.66
C GLY A 81 -4.64 6.26 -3.66
N PRO A 82 -5.88 6.77 -3.78
CA PRO A 82 -6.17 8.20 -3.61
C PRO A 82 -5.75 8.77 -2.25
N LEU A 83 -5.92 8.01 -1.16
CA LEU A 83 -5.55 8.45 0.18
C LEU A 83 -4.03 8.54 0.37
N TYR A 84 -3.24 7.70 -0.30
CA TYR A 84 -1.78 7.85 -0.35
C TYR A 84 -1.38 9.19 -0.98
N GLY A 85 -1.95 9.52 -2.13
CA GLY A 85 -1.72 10.80 -2.81
C GLY A 85 -2.11 12.00 -1.95
N LEU A 86 -3.29 11.94 -1.32
CA LEU A 86 -3.75 12.97 -0.39
C LEU A 86 -2.82 13.11 0.82
N THR A 87 -2.31 12.00 1.36
CA THR A 87 -1.39 12.02 2.50
C THR A 87 -0.06 12.66 2.11
N ALA A 88 0.51 12.29 0.96
CA ALA A 88 1.72 12.93 0.43
C ALA A 88 1.53 14.44 0.22
N TYR A 89 0.42 14.83 -0.40
CA TYR A 89 0.04 16.23 -0.58
C TYR A 89 -0.10 16.97 0.76
N GLY A 90 -0.79 16.36 1.73
CA GLY A 90 -1.00 16.94 3.06
C GLY A 90 0.31 17.15 3.83
N LEU A 91 1.26 16.22 3.73
CA LEU A 91 2.60 16.34 4.30
C LEU A 91 3.41 17.45 3.64
N LEU A 92 3.42 17.48 2.29
CA LEU A 92 4.17 18.45 1.50
C LEU A 92 3.75 19.89 1.82
N TRP A 93 2.43 20.12 1.88
CA TRP A 93 1.83 21.45 2.08
C TRP A 93 1.41 21.72 3.54
N ARG A 94 1.79 20.83 4.49
CA ARG A 94 1.51 20.96 5.93
C ARG A 94 0.04 21.29 6.24
N LYS A 95 -0.88 20.55 5.62
CA LYS A 95 -2.31 20.81 5.72
C LYS A 95 -2.87 20.48 7.10
N ARG A 96 -3.71 21.36 7.65
CA ARG A 96 -4.30 21.20 9.00
C ARG A 96 -5.26 20.00 9.11
N TRP A 97 -5.83 19.54 8.01
CA TRP A 97 -6.72 18.38 7.97
C TRP A 97 -5.96 17.03 7.98
N LEU A 98 -4.65 17.06 7.78
CA LEU A 98 -3.85 15.84 7.67
C LEU A 98 -3.85 14.97 8.94
N PRO A 99 -3.70 15.49 10.19
CA PRO A 99 -3.63 14.63 11.36
C PRO A 99 -4.84 13.72 11.56
N PRO A 100 -6.11 14.18 11.52
CA PRO A 100 -7.26 13.29 11.65
C PRO A 100 -7.34 12.27 10.51
N LEU A 101 -7.08 12.67 9.28
CA LEU A 101 -7.01 11.74 8.15
C LEU A 101 -5.92 10.68 8.37
N ALA A 102 -4.72 11.10 8.79
CA ALA A 102 -3.59 10.21 9.02
C ALA A 102 -3.91 9.14 10.08
N TYR A 103 -4.60 9.50 11.17
CA TYR A 103 -4.99 8.52 12.19
C TYR A 103 -5.99 7.50 11.67
N CYS A 104 -7.08 7.95 11.05
CA CYS A 104 -8.10 7.05 10.50
C CYS A 104 -7.53 6.16 9.40
N PHE A 105 -6.81 6.77 8.46
CA PHE A 105 -6.23 6.06 7.33
C PHE A 105 -5.16 5.05 7.75
N SER A 106 -4.24 5.44 8.63
CA SER A 106 -3.21 4.52 9.14
C SER A 106 -3.82 3.34 9.89
N GLY A 107 -4.87 3.57 10.68
CA GLY A 107 -5.60 2.50 11.35
C GLY A 107 -6.23 1.51 10.36
N ALA A 108 -6.89 2.00 9.31
CA ALA A 108 -7.49 1.18 8.28
C ALA A 108 -6.43 0.37 7.49
N LEU A 109 -5.31 1.00 7.15
CA LEU A 109 -4.23 0.36 6.40
C LEU A 109 -3.54 -0.74 7.21
N ILE A 110 -3.22 -0.47 8.48
CA ILE A 110 -2.63 -1.46 9.39
C ILE A 110 -3.60 -2.64 9.58
N TYR A 111 -4.89 -2.36 9.79
CA TYR A 111 -5.92 -3.40 9.91
C TYR A 111 -5.98 -4.26 8.64
N SER A 112 -6.03 -3.65 7.46
CA SER A 112 -6.05 -4.35 6.17
C SER A 112 -4.84 -5.27 6.00
N THR A 113 -3.63 -4.79 6.35
CA THR A 113 -2.40 -5.58 6.27
C THR A 113 -2.42 -6.76 7.27
N ILE A 114 -2.94 -6.56 8.48
CA ILE A 114 -3.10 -7.65 9.46
C ILE A 114 -4.08 -8.70 8.94
N VAL A 115 -5.23 -8.28 8.38
CA VAL A 115 -6.21 -9.20 7.77
C VAL A 115 -5.56 -9.99 6.64
N TYR A 116 -4.80 -9.34 5.77
CA TYR A 116 -4.06 -10.00 4.70
C TYR A 116 -3.15 -11.11 5.26
N PHE A 117 -2.29 -10.81 6.23
CA PHE A 117 -1.39 -11.82 6.81
C PHE A 117 -2.12 -12.96 7.54
N LEU A 118 -3.21 -12.65 8.24
CA LEU A 118 -4.02 -13.70 8.88
C LEU A 118 -4.65 -14.63 7.85
N MET A 119 -5.17 -14.07 6.77
CA MET A 119 -5.78 -14.88 5.69
C MET A 119 -4.74 -15.70 4.94
N GLU A 120 -3.52 -15.16 4.71
CA GLU A 120 -2.40 -15.91 4.16
C GLU A 120 -2.08 -17.17 5.00
N VAL A 121 -2.04 -17.01 6.32
CA VAL A 121 -1.78 -18.12 7.24
C VAL A 121 -2.95 -19.12 7.27
N LEU A 122 -4.20 -18.65 7.21
CA LEU A 122 -5.40 -19.50 7.24
C LEU A 122 -5.60 -20.28 5.94
N GLU A 123 -5.38 -19.66 4.80
CA GLU A 123 -5.47 -20.33 3.48
C GLU A 123 -4.33 -21.34 3.31
N ASN A 124 -3.17 -21.08 3.95
CA ASN A 124 -2.01 -21.97 3.95
C ASN A 124 -1.71 -22.55 2.55
N ALA A 125 -1.67 -21.68 1.54
CA ALA A 125 -1.42 -22.09 0.17
C ALA A 125 -0.08 -22.85 0.08
N PRO A 126 -0.02 -23.98 -0.63
CA PRO A 126 1.21 -24.74 -0.77
C PRO A 126 2.29 -23.86 -1.41
N ASP A 127 3.53 -24.01 -0.95
CA ASP A 127 4.70 -23.30 -1.45
C ASP A 127 4.76 -21.79 -1.15
N THR A 128 3.89 -21.25 -0.28
CA THR A 128 3.97 -19.84 0.17
C THR A 128 5.28 -19.59 0.91
N ASN A 129 6.04 -18.61 0.42
CA ASN A 129 7.21 -18.09 1.13
C ASN A 129 6.79 -16.95 2.07
N PHE A 130 6.27 -17.29 3.26
CA PHE A 130 5.78 -16.32 4.24
C PHE A 130 6.80 -15.25 4.60
N LEU A 131 8.09 -15.58 4.66
CA LEU A 131 9.12 -14.59 4.96
C LEU A 131 9.22 -13.54 3.85
N ALA A 132 9.25 -13.95 2.59
CA ALA A 132 9.31 -13.04 1.46
C ALA A 132 8.03 -12.18 1.38
N VAL A 133 6.86 -12.80 1.51
CA VAL A 133 5.55 -12.11 1.54
C VAL A 133 5.53 -11.08 2.67
N PHE A 134 5.95 -11.45 3.89
CA PHE A 134 6.00 -10.54 5.03
C PHE A 134 6.95 -9.35 4.77
N LEU A 135 8.17 -9.61 4.32
CA LEU A 135 9.18 -8.56 4.09
C LEU A 135 8.74 -7.56 3.02
N VAL A 136 8.09 -8.02 1.96
CA VAL A 136 7.59 -7.14 0.90
C VAL A 136 6.42 -6.28 1.39
N ASN A 137 5.55 -6.82 2.24
CA ASN A 137 4.34 -6.13 2.70
C ASN A 137 4.53 -5.34 4.02
N ILE A 138 5.64 -5.50 4.75
CA ILE A 138 5.89 -4.79 6.01
C ILE A 138 5.85 -3.25 5.88
N PRO A 139 6.24 -2.61 4.77
CA PRO A 139 6.13 -1.18 4.61
C PRO A 139 4.71 -0.65 4.80
N TRP A 140 3.66 -1.39 4.39
CA TRP A 140 2.25 -1.01 4.59
C TRP A 140 1.80 -1.01 6.06
N THR A 141 2.62 -1.54 6.96
CA THR A 141 2.42 -1.43 8.42
C THR A 141 3.34 -0.39 9.04
N VAL A 142 4.63 -0.42 8.71
CA VAL A 142 5.65 0.43 9.36
C VAL A 142 5.48 1.90 8.99
N ILE A 143 5.25 2.21 7.71
CA ILE A 143 5.12 3.61 7.27
C ILE A 143 3.93 4.33 7.90
N PRO A 144 2.72 3.74 8.00
CA PRO A 144 1.61 4.32 8.75
C PRO A 144 1.90 4.55 10.23
N ILE A 145 2.62 3.65 10.90
CA ILE A 145 3.04 3.84 12.30
C ILE A 145 3.95 5.06 12.44
N VAL A 146 4.93 5.21 11.54
CA VAL A 146 5.80 6.39 11.49
C VAL A 146 5.01 7.66 11.25
N LEU A 147 4.02 7.63 10.34
CA LEU A 147 3.13 8.78 10.08
C LEU A 147 2.35 9.18 11.34
N VAL A 148 1.71 8.23 12.03
CA VAL A 148 0.96 8.50 13.27
C VAL A 148 1.87 9.10 14.33
N SER A 149 3.07 8.56 14.52
CA SER A 149 4.06 9.07 15.46
C SER A 149 4.46 10.51 15.14
N ARG A 150 4.65 10.81 13.85
CA ARG A 150 4.95 12.17 13.38
C ARG A 150 3.81 13.15 13.63
N MET A 151 2.56 12.74 13.41
CA MET A 151 1.38 13.59 13.62
C MET A 151 1.17 13.90 15.10
N ARG A 152 1.44 12.96 16.01
CA ARG A 152 1.41 13.21 17.48
C ARG A 152 2.40 14.31 17.88
N GLY A 153 3.63 14.26 17.37
CA GLY A 153 4.64 15.29 17.67
C GLY A 153 4.22 16.70 17.21
N ILE A 154 3.59 16.82 16.05
CA ILE A 154 3.09 18.10 15.53
C ILE A 154 1.95 18.63 16.41
N SER A 155 1.00 17.78 16.79
CA SER A 155 -0.14 18.15 17.63
C SER A 155 0.30 18.65 19.01
N GLN A 156 1.25 17.98 19.65
CA GLN A 156 1.79 18.39 20.97
C GLN A 156 2.50 19.74 20.90
N SER A 157 3.33 19.98 19.87
CA SER A 157 4.04 21.26 19.71
C SER A 157 3.07 22.43 19.53
N SER A 158 1.97 22.23 18.80
CA SER A 158 0.96 23.27 18.60
C SER A 158 0.13 23.55 19.85
N HIS A 159 -0.03 22.57 20.74
CA HIS A 159 -0.72 22.74 22.01
C HIS A 159 0.13 23.54 22.99
N ASN A 160 1.40 23.21 23.11
CA ASN A 160 2.32 23.92 24.03
C ASN A 160 2.49 25.39 23.65
N ALA A 161 2.60 25.71 22.36
CA ALA A 161 2.73 27.08 21.86
C ALA A 161 1.48 27.98 22.11
N LYS A 162 0.37 27.44 22.60
CA LYS A 162 -0.83 28.22 22.97
C LYS A 162 -0.86 28.59 24.46
N TYR A 163 0.03 28.03 25.26
CA TYR A 163 0.08 28.26 26.73
C TYR A 163 1.33 29.01 27.16
N GLU A 164 2.21 29.36 26.23
CA GLU A 164 3.31 30.33 26.37
C GLU A 164 2.89 31.72 25.88
#